data_5f6f16e1460ad202ebc97eef9c379b3c
#
_entry.id   5f6f16e1460ad202ebc97eef9c379b3c
#
_cell.length_a   1.000
_cell.length_b   1.000
_cell.length_c   1.000
_cell.angle_alpha   90.00
_cell.angle_beta   90.00
_cell.angle_gamma   90.00
#
_symmetry.space_group_name_H-M   'P 1'
#
loop_
_entity.id
_entity.type
_entity.pdbx_description
1 polymer ?
#
loop_
_entity_poly.entity_id
_entity_poly.type
_entity_poly.pdbx_seq_one_letter_code
_entity_poly.pdbx_strand_id
1 'polypeptide(L)'
;MSKQNIAQWEEKFSTPEYQFGTEPNAFLVREAGRLKPGADVLCIADGEGRNSTWLAEQGHHVHAVEAAANAIAKAQALTAERGVDVRHEQVDLEEWDWPVAAYDAVVGIFIQFTDPVGRARMFAQMAAALRPGGVILLEGYGPGQLAYGTGGPKSLDHLYAVEELRTAFPTLTVALLEEYDVELDEGPRHRGMSSLVDLVAVAAG
;
A
#
# COMPACT_ATOMS: atom_id res chain seq x y z
N MET A 1 2.03 6.15 13.08
CA MET A 1 3.48 6.49 12.81
C MET A 1 4.00 7.46 13.86
N SER A 2 5.31 7.46 14.17
CA SER A 2 5.80 8.52 15.03
C SER A 2 5.56 9.90 14.37
N LYS A 3 5.27 10.94 15.17
CA LYS A 3 5.08 12.30 14.64
C LYS A 3 6.25 12.77 13.78
N GLN A 4 7.47 12.30 14.09
CA GLN A 4 8.66 12.60 13.32
C GLN A 4 8.63 11.94 11.93
N ASN A 5 8.13 10.72 11.81
CA ASN A 5 8.00 10.04 10.53
C ASN A 5 6.94 10.73 9.64
N ILE A 6 5.81 11.13 10.23
CA ILE A 6 4.77 11.88 9.50
C ILE A 6 5.36 13.19 8.95
N ALA A 7 6.09 13.96 9.78
CA ALA A 7 6.72 15.21 9.35
C ALA A 7 7.73 15.01 8.20
N GLN A 8 8.49 13.91 8.21
CA GLN A 8 9.41 13.59 7.11
C GLN A 8 8.68 13.27 5.79
N TRP A 9 7.55 12.58 5.86
CA TRP A 9 6.72 12.31 4.69
C TRP A 9 6.04 13.58 4.20
N GLU A 10 5.52 14.41 5.11
CA GLU A 10 4.95 15.71 4.79
C GLU A 10 5.95 16.59 4.02
N GLU A 11 7.22 16.65 4.47
CA GLU A 11 8.29 17.38 3.76
C GLU A 11 8.58 16.77 2.39
N LYS A 12 8.63 15.42 2.27
CA LYS A 12 8.86 14.76 0.98
C LYS A 12 7.79 15.09 -0.06
N PHE A 13 6.54 15.20 0.38
CA PHE A 13 5.41 15.48 -0.50
C PHE A 13 5.15 16.98 -0.74
N SER A 14 5.94 17.88 -0.13
CA SER A 14 5.78 19.33 -0.29
C SER A 14 6.22 19.87 -1.66
N THR A 15 6.93 19.08 -2.47
CA THR A 15 7.35 19.46 -3.83
C THR A 15 6.19 19.36 -4.82
N PRO A 16 6.18 20.13 -5.92
CA PRO A 16 5.14 20.05 -6.95
C PRO A 16 5.09 18.69 -7.66
N GLU A 17 6.25 18.05 -7.85
CA GLU A 17 6.38 16.80 -8.59
C GLU A 17 5.85 15.61 -7.78
N TYR A 18 5.19 14.65 -8.46
CA TYR A 18 4.83 13.37 -7.88
C TYR A 18 6.08 12.52 -7.62
N GLN A 19 6.31 12.16 -6.37
CA GLN A 19 7.51 11.43 -5.95
C GLN A 19 7.52 9.98 -6.44
N PHE A 20 6.34 9.39 -6.56
CA PHE A 20 6.13 7.99 -6.94
C PHE A 20 5.34 7.84 -8.25
N GLY A 21 5.31 8.91 -9.07
CA GLY A 21 4.55 8.90 -10.32
C GLY A 21 3.04 8.95 -10.14
N THR A 22 2.33 8.88 -11.25
CA THR A 22 0.85 8.94 -11.30
C THR A 22 0.23 7.66 -11.87
N GLU A 23 1.05 6.75 -12.40
CA GLU A 23 0.60 5.46 -12.91
C GLU A 23 0.53 4.41 -11.77
N PRO A 24 -0.42 3.48 -11.83
CA PRO A 24 -0.60 2.47 -10.79
C PRO A 24 0.61 1.54 -10.69
N ASN A 25 0.79 0.96 -9.53
CA ASN A 25 1.79 -0.07 -9.31
C ASN A 25 1.51 -1.33 -10.16
N ALA A 26 2.55 -1.94 -10.71
CA ALA A 26 2.43 -3.06 -11.65
C ALA A 26 1.83 -4.32 -11.01
N PHE A 27 2.19 -4.64 -9.75
CA PHE A 27 1.60 -5.75 -9.01
C PHE A 27 0.10 -5.53 -8.79
N LEU A 28 -0.31 -4.32 -8.39
CA LEU A 28 -1.71 -4.00 -8.22
C LEU A 28 -2.51 -4.22 -9.51
N VAL A 29 -2.00 -3.75 -10.66
CA VAL A 29 -2.63 -3.96 -11.97
C VAL A 29 -2.75 -5.46 -12.29
N ARG A 30 -1.69 -6.23 -12.06
CA ARG A 30 -1.64 -7.68 -12.30
C ARG A 30 -2.69 -8.44 -11.49
N GLU A 31 -2.86 -8.08 -10.21
CA GLU A 31 -3.71 -8.81 -9.27
C GLU A 31 -5.14 -8.24 -9.14
N ALA A 32 -5.43 -7.09 -9.77
CA ALA A 32 -6.75 -6.42 -9.66
C ALA A 32 -7.92 -7.30 -10.13
N GLY A 33 -7.67 -8.27 -11.03
CA GLY A 33 -8.68 -9.25 -11.46
C GLY A 33 -9.22 -10.14 -10.32
N ARG A 34 -8.60 -10.11 -9.13
CA ARG A 34 -9.10 -10.79 -7.92
C ARG A 34 -10.21 -10.03 -7.21
N LEU A 35 -10.33 -8.73 -7.49
CA LEU A 35 -11.39 -7.91 -6.91
C LEU A 35 -12.71 -8.15 -7.66
N LYS A 36 -13.80 -8.28 -6.91
CA LYS A 36 -15.13 -8.31 -7.54
C LYS A 36 -15.47 -6.96 -8.17
N PRO A 37 -16.29 -6.91 -9.23
CA PRO A 37 -16.74 -5.64 -9.80
C PRO A 37 -17.40 -4.75 -8.73
N GLY A 38 -17.04 -3.45 -8.70
CA GLY A 38 -17.58 -2.51 -7.73
C GLY A 38 -17.19 -2.79 -6.28
N ALA A 39 -16.01 -3.42 -6.05
CA ALA A 39 -15.53 -3.71 -4.70
C ALA A 39 -15.34 -2.44 -3.86
N ASP A 40 -15.62 -2.53 -2.54
CA ASP A 40 -15.21 -1.54 -1.57
C ASP A 40 -13.73 -1.78 -1.20
N VAL A 41 -12.84 -0.86 -1.58
CA VAL A 41 -11.39 -1.02 -1.42
C VAL A 41 -10.83 0.01 -0.46
N LEU A 42 -10.03 -0.44 0.51
CA LEU A 42 -9.22 0.42 1.38
C LEU A 42 -7.78 0.46 0.86
N CYS A 43 -7.30 1.64 0.49
CA CYS A 43 -5.88 1.90 0.21
C CYS A 43 -5.24 2.55 1.43
N ILE A 44 -4.27 1.88 2.07
CA ILE A 44 -3.61 2.40 3.28
C ILE A 44 -2.25 3.01 2.95
N ALA A 45 -1.91 4.12 3.62
CA ALA A 45 -0.72 4.92 3.34
C ALA A 45 -0.57 5.17 1.83
N ASP A 46 -1.66 5.62 1.22
CA ASP A 46 -1.84 5.71 -0.24
C ASP A 46 -0.91 6.74 -0.91
N GLY A 47 -0.32 7.62 -0.11
CA GLY A 47 0.58 8.65 -0.59
C GLY A 47 -0.12 9.65 -1.51
N GLU A 48 0.41 9.81 -2.72
CA GLU A 48 -0.05 10.78 -3.72
C GLU A 48 -1.20 10.28 -4.60
N GLY A 49 -1.82 9.13 -4.26
CA GLY A 49 -3.09 8.68 -4.84
C GLY A 49 -3.00 7.88 -6.14
N ARG A 50 -1.83 7.45 -6.60
CA ARG A 50 -1.69 6.74 -7.89
C ARG A 50 -2.49 5.44 -7.96
N ASN A 51 -2.51 4.68 -6.86
CA ASN A 51 -3.19 3.39 -6.79
C ASN A 51 -4.69 3.54 -6.55
N SER A 52 -5.09 4.38 -5.62
CA SER A 52 -6.49 4.65 -5.31
C SER A 52 -7.23 5.27 -6.49
N THR A 53 -6.61 6.23 -7.19
CA THR A 53 -7.17 6.84 -8.39
C THR A 53 -7.40 5.80 -9.49
N TRP A 54 -6.39 4.96 -9.76
CA TRP A 54 -6.53 3.92 -10.78
C TRP A 54 -7.61 2.89 -10.42
N LEU A 55 -7.71 2.46 -9.16
CA LEU A 55 -8.78 1.55 -8.73
C LEU A 55 -10.17 2.17 -8.92
N ALA A 56 -10.32 3.47 -8.68
CA ALA A 56 -11.56 4.18 -8.96
C ALA A 56 -11.87 4.24 -10.47
N GLU A 57 -10.85 4.41 -11.34
CA GLU A 57 -11.00 4.30 -12.81
C GLU A 57 -11.48 2.89 -13.24
N GLN A 58 -11.12 1.84 -12.47
CA GLN A 58 -11.61 0.48 -12.71
C GLN A 58 -13.04 0.25 -12.18
N GLY A 59 -13.69 1.27 -11.60
CA GLY A 59 -15.06 1.22 -11.12
C GLY A 59 -15.22 0.68 -9.70
N HIS A 60 -14.17 0.70 -8.89
CA HIS A 60 -14.22 0.36 -7.47
C HIS A 60 -14.61 1.56 -6.60
N HIS A 61 -15.20 1.31 -5.44
CA HIS A 61 -15.47 2.30 -4.40
C HIS A 61 -14.24 2.38 -3.50
N VAL A 62 -13.46 3.45 -3.62
CA VAL A 62 -12.15 3.54 -2.97
C VAL A 62 -12.17 4.48 -1.78
N HIS A 63 -11.68 4.01 -0.64
CA HIS A 63 -11.32 4.79 0.54
C HIS A 63 -9.80 4.77 0.68
N ALA A 64 -9.16 5.91 0.51
CA ALA A 64 -7.72 6.10 0.62
C ALA A 64 -7.39 6.84 1.90
N VAL A 65 -6.50 6.27 2.71
CA VAL A 65 -6.05 6.86 3.97
C VAL A 65 -4.55 7.14 3.94
N GLU A 66 -4.17 8.33 4.40
CA GLU A 66 -2.78 8.81 4.40
C GLU A 66 -2.57 9.78 5.59
N ALA A 67 -1.36 9.81 6.14
CA ALA A 67 -1.04 10.69 7.27
C ALA A 67 -0.58 12.10 6.82
N ALA A 68 0.07 12.20 5.66
CA ALA A 68 0.64 13.44 5.14
C ALA A 68 -0.40 14.26 4.36
N ALA A 69 -0.70 15.47 4.85
CA ALA A 69 -1.68 16.37 4.20
C ALA A 69 -1.25 16.79 2.79
N ASN A 70 0.06 17.00 2.57
CA ASN A 70 0.59 17.33 1.24
C ASN A 70 0.38 16.19 0.22
N ALA A 71 0.51 14.94 0.66
CA ALA A 71 0.22 13.78 -0.20
C ALA A 71 -1.26 13.73 -0.56
N ILE A 72 -2.15 13.90 0.41
CA ILE A 72 -3.61 13.92 0.19
C ILE A 72 -4.01 15.02 -0.79
N ALA A 73 -3.43 16.22 -0.67
CA ALA A 73 -3.74 17.32 -1.60
C ALA A 73 -3.38 16.96 -3.05
N LYS A 74 -2.27 16.26 -3.27
CA LYS A 74 -1.87 15.75 -4.58
C LYS A 74 -2.78 14.61 -5.05
N ALA A 75 -3.13 13.68 -4.16
CA ALA A 75 -4.05 12.60 -4.47
C ALA A 75 -5.42 13.14 -4.91
N GLN A 76 -5.95 14.15 -4.23
CA GLN A 76 -7.19 14.83 -4.61
C GLN A 76 -7.08 15.54 -5.96
N ALA A 77 -5.93 16.17 -6.24
CA ALA A 77 -5.69 16.80 -7.54
C ALA A 77 -5.64 15.77 -8.67
N LEU A 78 -4.95 14.63 -8.46
CA LEU A 78 -4.90 13.54 -9.43
C LEU A 78 -6.28 12.92 -9.67
N THR A 79 -7.05 12.67 -8.63
CA THR A 79 -8.42 12.14 -8.71
C THR A 79 -9.32 13.08 -9.53
N ALA A 80 -9.23 14.38 -9.27
CA ALA A 80 -9.98 15.40 -10.02
C ALA A 80 -9.56 15.48 -11.50
N GLU A 81 -8.26 15.39 -11.79
CA GLU A 81 -7.71 15.35 -13.15
C GLU A 81 -8.22 14.14 -13.93
N ARG A 82 -8.27 12.98 -13.29
CA ARG A 82 -8.74 11.71 -13.88
C ARG A 82 -10.28 11.60 -13.93
N GLY A 83 -11.01 12.52 -13.29
CA GLY A 83 -12.47 12.56 -13.31
C GLY A 83 -13.14 11.41 -12.56
N VAL A 84 -12.50 10.90 -11.52
CA VAL A 84 -13.01 9.81 -10.67
C VAL A 84 -13.25 10.29 -9.24
N ASP A 85 -13.95 9.49 -8.44
CA ASP A 85 -14.25 9.79 -7.04
C ASP A 85 -13.53 8.81 -6.10
N VAL A 86 -12.74 9.37 -5.17
CA VAL A 86 -12.05 8.63 -4.12
C VAL A 86 -12.30 9.35 -2.78
N ARG A 87 -12.71 8.60 -1.77
CA ARG A 87 -12.78 9.12 -0.41
C ARG A 87 -11.36 9.20 0.16
N HIS A 88 -10.79 10.40 0.25
CA HIS A 88 -9.51 10.65 0.92
C HIS A 88 -9.73 11.03 2.37
N GLU A 89 -8.99 10.40 3.30
CA GLU A 89 -9.06 10.69 4.73
C GLU A 89 -7.64 10.81 5.31
N GLN A 90 -7.40 11.89 6.07
CA GLN A 90 -6.12 12.06 6.76
C GLN A 90 -6.15 11.31 8.10
N VAL A 91 -5.33 10.26 8.23
CA VAL A 91 -5.28 9.45 9.43
C VAL A 91 -3.85 9.03 9.78
N ASP A 92 -3.54 8.94 11.06
CA ASP A 92 -2.40 8.15 11.54
C ASP A 92 -2.86 6.72 11.79
N LEU A 93 -2.36 5.77 11.00
CA LEU A 93 -2.75 4.35 11.07
C LEU A 93 -2.50 3.69 12.43
N GLU A 94 -1.62 4.25 13.28
CA GLU A 94 -1.40 3.77 14.64
C GLU A 94 -2.49 4.21 15.62
N GLU A 95 -3.14 5.35 15.35
CA GLU A 95 -4.19 5.93 16.20
C GLU A 95 -5.59 5.80 15.58
N TRP A 96 -5.68 5.34 14.32
CA TRP A 96 -6.93 5.24 13.60
C TRP A 96 -7.82 4.12 14.15
N ASP A 97 -9.11 4.41 14.29
CA ASP A 97 -10.13 3.41 14.62
C ASP A 97 -10.49 2.64 13.35
N TRP A 98 -9.75 1.56 13.10
CA TRP A 98 -9.89 0.79 11.88
C TRP A 98 -11.28 0.17 11.75
N PRO A 99 -11.98 0.37 10.61
CA PRO A 99 -13.23 -0.31 10.35
C PRO A 99 -13.07 -1.83 10.31
N VAL A 100 -13.98 -2.56 10.96
CA VAL A 100 -13.97 -4.03 11.00
C VAL A 100 -14.95 -4.58 9.98
N ALA A 101 -14.55 -5.60 9.20
CA ALA A 101 -15.37 -6.28 8.19
C ALA A 101 -16.09 -5.29 7.24
N ALA A 102 -15.37 -4.25 6.81
CA ALA A 102 -15.92 -3.13 6.06
C ALA A 102 -15.54 -3.13 4.57
N TYR A 103 -14.47 -3.84 4.19
CA TYR A 103 -13.92 -3.78 2.84
C TYR A 103 -13.85 -5.16 2.18
N ASP A 104 -13.96 -5.15 0.86
CA ASP A 104 -13.74 -6.33 0.02
C ASP A 104 -12.27 -6.53 -0.31
N ALA A 105 -11.48 -5.44 -0.25
CA ALA A 105 -10.03 -5.51 -0.40
C ALA A 105 -9.33 -4.46 0.47
N VAL A 106 -8.11 -4.80 0.91
CA VAL A 106 -7.16 -3.87 1.51
C VAL A 106 -5.88 -3.90 0.70
N VAL A 107 -5.45 -2.72 0.24
CA VAL A 107 -4.27 -2.54 -0.60
C VAL A 107 -3.20 -1.80 0.18
N GLY A 108 -1.99 -2.37 0.24
CA GLY A 108 -0.82 -1.77 0.89
C GLY A 108 0.41 -1.90 0.00
N ILE A 109 0.78 -0.84 -0.71
CA ILE A 109 1.91 -0.83 -1.64
C ILE A 109 3.03 0.03 -1.07
N PHE A 110 4.21 -0.58 -0.81
CA PHE A 110 5.39 0.07 -0.21
C PHE A 110 5.13 0.73 1.14
N ILE A 111 4.33 0.11 1.99
CA ILE A 111 3.92 0.60 3.31
C ILE A 111 4.92 0.26 4.44
N GLN A 112 6.22 0.23 4.12
CA GLN A 112 7.31 -0.24 5.00
C GLN A 112 7.89 0.89 5.87
N PHE A 113 7.04 1.58 6.62
CA PHE A 113 7.38 2.76 7.43
C PHE A 113 7.41 2.51 8.94
N THR A 114 7.10 1.29 9.39
CA THR A 114 7.03 0.94 10.82
C THR A 114 7.95 -0.25 11.15
N ASP A 115 8.31 -0.37 12.43
CA ASP A 115 9.10 -1.48 12.94
C ASP A 115 8.31 -2.81 12.91
N PRO A 116 8.94 -3.97 13.18
CA PRO A 116 8.27 -5.27 13.13
C PRO A 116 7.04 -5.37 14.05
N VAL A 117 7.06 -4.71 15.22
CA VAL A 117 5.93 -4.74 16.17
C VAL A 117 4.75 -3.93 15.64
N GLY A 118 5.01 -2.73 15.14
CA GLY A 118 4.00 -1.88 14.51
C GLY A 118 3.43 -2.54 13.25
N ARG A 119 4.31 -3.17 12.45
CA ARG A 119 3.92 -3.92 11.23
C ARG A 119 2.96 -5.07 11.55
N ALA A 120 3.26 -5.87 12.57
CA ALA A 120 2.39 -6.97 12.97
C ALA A 120 1.00 -6.47 13.41
N ARG A 121 0.93 -5.34 14.13
CA ARG A 121 -0.35 -4.71 14.48
C ARG A 121 -1.09 -4.22 13.25
N MET A 122 -0.42 -3.54 12.34
CA MET A 122 -1.02 -3.05 11.09
C MET A 122 -1.57 -4.21 10.24
N PHE A 123 -0.82 -5.30 10.09
CA PHE A 123 -1.29 -6.48 9.35
C PHE A 123 -2.51 -7.14 10.00
N ALA A 124 -2.58 -7.19 11.33
CA ALA A 124 -3.76 -7.68 12.03
C ALA A 124 -5.00 -6.78 11.78
N GLN A 125 -4.82 -5.46 11.74
CA GLN A 125 -5.88 -4.50 11.42
C GLN A 125 -6.32 -4.62 9.94
N MET A 126 -5.38 -4.78 9.01
CA MET A 126 -5.71 -5.03 7.60
C MET A 126 -6.58 -6.28 7.45
N ALA A 127 -6.22 -7.38 8.13
CA ALA A 127 -7.02 -8.61 8.11
C ALA A 127 -8.40 -8.41 8.74
N ALA A 128 -8.50 -7.70 9.87
CA ALA A 128 -9.77 -7.43 10.55
C ALA A 128 -10.71 -6.50 9.75
N ALA A 129 -10.15 -5.64 8.89
CA ALA A 129 -10.92 -4.75 8.03
C ALA A 129 -11.63 -5.47 6.87
N LEU A 130 -11.19 -6.68 6.52
CA LEU A 130 -11.78 -7.47 5.43
C LEU A 130 -13.13 -8.07 5.81
N ARG A 131 -14.06 -8.02 4.86
CA ARG A 131 -15.26 -8.87 4.84
C ARG A 131 -14.89 -10.34 4.59
N PRO A 132 -15.76 -11.29 4.92
CA PRO A 132 -15.61 -12.67 4.47
C PRO A 132 -15.38 -12.74 2.95
N GLY A 133 -14.39 -13.51 2.50
CA GLY A 133 -13.98 -13.60 1.10
C GLY A 133 -13.16 -12.42 0.59
N GLY A 134 -12.86 -11.43 1.44
CA GLY A 134 -12.06 -10.26 1.06
C GLY A 134 -10.58 -10.60 0.85
N VAL A 135 -9.84 -9.69 0.20
CA VAL A 135 -8.45 -9.93 -0.22
C VAL A 135 -7.51 -8.82 0.25
N ILE A 136 -6.31 -9.19 0.69
CA ILE A 136 -5.17 -8.27 0.86
C ILE A 136 -4.29 -8.35 -0.37
N LEU A 137 -3.93 -7.19 -0.92
CA LEU A 137 -2.88 -7.01 -1.91
C LEU A 137 -1.74 -6.20 -1.27
N LEU A 138 -0.60 -6.83 -1.06
CA LEU A 138 0.56 -6.24 -0.39
C LEU A 138 1.81 -6.40 -1.23
N GLU A 139 2.49 -5.29 -1.53
CA GLU A 139 3.82 -5.30 -2.12
C GLU A 139 4.78 -4.44 -1.30
N GLY A 140 6.04 -4.86 -1.24
CA GLY A 140 7.11 -4.08 -0.65
C GLY A 140 8.48 -4.63 -1.02
N TYR A 141 9.52 -3.95 -0.53
CA TYR A 141 10.89 -4.35 -0.77
C TYR A 141 11.28 -5.56 0.08
N GLY A 142 11.94 -6.53 -0.56
CA GLY A 142 12.57 -7.68 0.08
C GLY A 142 13.98 -7.37 0.62
N PRO A 143 14.58 -8.31 1.39
CA PRO A 143 15.92 -8.15 1.97
C PRO A 143 17.04 -7.89 0.94
N GLY A 144 16.89 -8.40 -0.29
CA GLY A 144 17.81 -8.18 -1.41
C GLY A 144 17.97 -6.71 -1.79
N GLN A 145 17.00 -5.85 -1.45
CA GLN A 145 17.01 -4.42 -1.75
C GLN A 145 18.23 -3.69 -1.21
N LEU A 146 18.80 -4.11 -0.08
CA LEU A 146 19.99 -3.47 0.49
C LEU A 146 21.20 -3.56 -0.42
N ALA A 147 21.29 -4.58 -1.26
CA ALA A 147 22.39 -4.76 -2.21
C ALA A 147 22.28 -3.80 -3.41
N TYR A 148 21.06 -3.41 -3.80
CA TYR A 148 20.85 -2.51 -4.94
C TYR A 148 21.01 -1.03 -4.58
N GLY A 149 20.56 -0.61 -3.40
CA GLY A 149 20.68 0.77 -2.95
C GLY A 149 19.86 1.80 -3.74
N THR A 150 18.91 1.35 -4.55
CA THR A 150 18.11 2.15 -5.50
C THR A 150 16.86 2.78 -4.88
N GLY A 151 16.56 2.51 -3.63
CA GLY A 151 15.38 3.02 -2.92
C GLY A 151 15.02 2.14 -1.73
N GLY A 152 13.83 2.33 -1.17
CA GLY A 152 13.31 1.53 -0.07
C GLY A 152 13.97 1.80 1.29
N PRO A 153 13.54 1.05 2.31
CA PRO A 153 14.11 1.11 3.65
C PRO A 153 15.59 0.73 3.67
N LYS A 154 16.34 1.36 4.61
CA LYS A 154 17.78 1.09 4.80
C LYS A 154 18.06 0.08 5.91
N SER A 155 17.03 -0.42 6.60
CA SER A 155 17.12 -1.41 7.67
C SER A 155 16.40 -2.69 7.28
N LEU A 156 17.02 -3.85 7.56
CA LEU A 156 16.39 -5.16 7.38
C LEU A 156 15.07 -5.29 8.12
N ASP A 157 14.94 -4.66 9.29
CA ASP A 157 13.70 -4.70 10.10
C ASP A 157 12.48 -4.13 9.38
N HIS A 158 12.69 -3.27 8.38
CA HIS A 158 11.60 -2.68 7.60
C HIS A 158 11.33 -3.43 6.30
N LEU A 159 12.20 -4.35 5.88
CA LEU A 159 12.03 -5.13 4.66
C LEU A 159 11.16 -6.36 4.90
N TYR A 160 10.51 -6.84 3.87
CA TYR A 160 9.60 -7.99 3.96
C TYR A 160 10.35 -9.29 3.64
N ALA A 161 10.62 -10.09 4.66
CA ALA A 161 11.10 -11.45 4.44
C ALA A 161 9.93 -12.39 4.09
N VAL A 162 10.10 -13.23 3.07
CA VAL A 162 9.08 -14.21 2.63
C VAL A 162 8.58 -15.07 3.78
N GLU A 163 9.49 -15.57 4.64
CA GLU A 163 9.11 -16.42 5.77
C GLU A 163 8.29 -15.68 6.83
N GLU A 164 8.53 -14.38 7.02
CA GLU A 164 7.71 -13.53 7.88
C GLU A 164 6.31 -13.35 7.28
N LEU A 165 6.23 -12.97 6.01
CA LEU A 165 4.94 -12.75 5.34
C LEU A 165 4.10 -14.03 5.24
N ARG A 166 4.73 -15.20 5.14
CA ARG A 166 4.03 -16.49 5.12
C ARG A 166 3.13 -16.72 6.33
N THR A 167 3.50 -16.15 7.47
CA THR A 167 2.77 -16.30 8.75
C THR A 167 2.14 -15.01 9.25
N ALA A 168 2.31 -13.91 8.52
CA ALA A 168 1.86 -12.58 8.94
C ALA A 168 0.34 -12.44 9.04
N PHE A 169 -0.41 -13.24 8.28
CA PHE A 169 -1.86 -13.22 8.23
C PHE A 169 -2.46 -14.58 8.62
N PRO A 170 -2.39 -14.99 9.89
CA PRO A 170 -2.72 -16.37 10.33
C PRO A 170 -4.20 -16.76 10.13
N THR A 171 -5.09 -15.78 9.96
CA THR A 171 -6.52 -16.00 9.71
C THR A 171 -6.89 -16.01 8.23
N LEU A 172 -5.94 -15.74 7.35
CA LEU A 172 -6.14 -15.67 5.90
C LEU A 172 -5.41 -16.83 5.20
N THR A 173 -5.87 -17.17 4.00
CA THR A 173 -5.16 -18.10 3.13
C THR A 173 -4.23 -17.32 2.19
N VAL A 174 -2.94 -17.61 2.23
CA VAL A 174 -1.97 -17.02 1.29
C VAL A 174 -2.17 -17.66 -0.09
N ALA A 175 -2.62 -16.86 -1.04
CA ALA A 175 -2.90 -17.26 -2.42
C ALA A 175 -1.71 -16.99 -3.35
N LEU A 176 -0.88 -15.99 -3.04
CA LEU A 176 0.37 -15.66 -3.72
C LEU A 176 1.38 -15.20 -2.68
N LEU A 177 2.61 -15.64 -2.78
CA LEU A 177 3.75 -15.10 -2.05
C LEU A 177 5.00 -15.38 -2.86
N GLU A 178 5.58 -14.34 -3.41
CA GLU A 178 6.78 -14.44 -4.27
C GLU A 178 7.77 -13.32 -3.97
N GLU A 179 9.05 -13.62 -4.11
CA GLU A 179 10.15 -12.66 -4.08
C GLU A 179 10.85 -12.69 -5.44
N TYR A 180 11.14 -11.53 -5.99
CA TYR A 180 11.77 -11.41 -7.30
C TYR A 180 12.53 -10.10 -7.44
N ASP A 181 13.46 -10.07 -8.41
CA ASP A 181 14.20 -8.88 -8.80
C ASP A 181 13.63 -8.29 -10.08
N VAL A 182 13.45 -6.98 -10.10
CA VAL A 182 12.89 -6.24 -11.24
C VAL A 182 13.51 -4.85 -11.35
N GLU A 183 13.62 -4.33 -12.56
CA GLU A 183 13.94 -2.92 -12.77
C GLU A 183 12.65 -2.09 -12.67
N LEU A 184 12.51 -1.32 -11.58
CA LEU A 184 11.39 -0.40 -11.40
C LEU A 184 11.59 0.88 -12.20
N ASP A 185 10.50 1.41 -12.74
CA ASP A 185 10.38 2.77 -13.27
C ASP A 185 8.99 3.34 -12.95
N GLU A 186 8.68 3.43 -11.64
CA GLU A 186 7.40 3.89 -11.09
C GLU A 186 7.51 5.30 -10.48
N GLY A 187 8.34 6.15 -11.08
CA GLY A 187 8.56 7.52 -10.64
C GLY A 187 9.93 7.77 -10.01
N PRO A 188 10.25 9.04 -9.66
CA PRO A 188 11.60 9.45 -9.28
C PRO A 188 12.23 8.69 -8.12
N ARG A 189 11.41 8.19 -7.18
CA ARG A 189 11.87 7.48 -5.98
C ARG A 189 11.69 5.97 -6.02
N HIS A 190 11.03 5.44 -7.07
CA HIS A 190 10.88 4.02 -7.35
C HIS A 190 11.49 3.71 -8.72
N ARG A 191 12.83 3.78 -8.82
CA ARG A 191 13.56 3.59 -10.07
C ARG A 191 14.83 2.78 -9.85
N GLY A 192 15.09 1.83 -10.76
CA GLY A 192 16.27 0.96 -10.80
C GLY A 192 16.01 -0.43 -10.27
N MET A 193 17.06 -1.29 -10.33
CA MET A 193 16.94 -2.67 -9.85
C MET A 193 16.43 -2.72 -8.42
N SER A 194 15.45 -3.56 -8.19
CA SER A 194 14.75 -3.68 -6.91
C SER A 194 14.43 -5.14 -6.62
N SER A 195 14.55 -5.52 -5.34
CA SER A 195 14.09 -6.82 -4.83
C SER A 195 12.74 -6.60 -4.17
N LEU A 196 11.69 -7.20 -4.73
CA LEU A 196 10.31 -7.03 -4.29
C LEU A 196 9.75 -8.32 -3.72
N VAL A 197 8.79 -8.17 -2.83
CA VAL A 197 7.98 -9.26 -2.29
C VAL A 197 6.52 -8.91 -2.45
N ASP A 198 5.79 -9.78 -3.14
CA ASP A 198 4.36 -9.69 -3.38
C ASP A 198 3.61 -10.70 -2.53
N LEU A 199 2.51 -10.26 -1.94
CA LEU A 199 1.61 -11.14 -1.21
C LEU A 199 0.15 -10.87 -1.59
N VAL A 200 -0.57 -11.96 -1.85
CA VAL A 200 -2.04 -11.98 -1.88
C VAL A 200 -2.53 -12.93 -0.80
N ALA A 201 -3.36 -12.42 0.11
CA ALA A 201 -3.98 -13.23 1.15
C ALA A 201 -5.50 -13.04 1.14
N VAL A 202 -6.26 -14.14 1.33
CA VAL A 202 -7.72 -14.19 1.16
C VAL A 202 -8.39 -14.61 2.45
N ALA A 203 -9.40 -13.87 2.89
CA ALA A 203 -10.23 -14.23 4.03
C ALA A 203 -11.16 -15.40 3.68
N ALA A 204 -11.47 -16.25 4.66
CA ALA A 204 -12.48 -17.28 4.48
C ALA A 204 -13.83 -16.65 4.12
N GLY A 205 -14.58 -17.33 3.23
CA GLY A 205 -15.91 -16.89 2.79
C GLY A 205 -17.00 -17.17 3.81
#